data_bcea5597118270a41565e4c74e3dbe61
#
_entry.id   bcea5597118270a41565e4c74e3dbe61
#
_cell.length_a   1.000
_cell.length_b   1.000
_cell.length_c   1.000
_cell.angle_alpha   90.00
_cell.angle_beta   90.00
_cell.angle_gamma   90.00
#
_symmetry.space_group_name_H-M   'P 1'
#
loop_
_entity.id
_entity.type
_entity.pdbx_description
1 polymer ?
#
loop_
_entity_poly.entity_id
_entity_poly.type
_entity_poly.pdbx_seq_one_letter_code
_entity_poly.pdbx_strand_id
1 'polypeptide(L)'
;MKKLLTLFLLLLAFISNAQRTMFGGQNKYVAPELPIQTPTSIINNTSGLVLYLDASNPLSYSGSGTTWLDISGSNNHIYWSTPSPQFIIDNGIKVIKTTNAINPLRAMASTTYNNLPLGNSPYTAIAFFKPNTTTSYRWLLSVGPGDNSCGGTQIHPLCIGAGGKYSGGSCGGLGTWSNSSGVTPTTTSYVFVATTFGNNTETIYVNGNLDKSASLSNNIPNTAANKVCIGWVRDDGAGVNMDANIALILFFNRELSAAEISQIYSDNKAKYNIN
;
A
#
# COMPACT_ATOMS: atom_id res chain seq x y z
N MET A 1 19.50 5.95 47.99
CA MET A 1 19.69 7.38 48.28
C MET A 1 20.72 8.07 47.38
N LYS A 2 21.90 7.51 47.07
CA LYS A 2 22.92 8.18 46.21
C LYS A 2 22.45 8.47 44.78
N LYS A 3 21.67 7.58 44.14
CA LYS A 3 21.19 7.78 42.78
C LYS A 3 20.11 8.88 42.64
N LEU A 4 19.29 9.09 43.67
CA LEU A 4 18.28 10.13 43.65
C LEU A 4 18.88 11.53 43.80
N LEU A 5 19.98 11.64 44.56
CA LEU A 5 20.69 12.90 44.76
C LEU A 5 21.39 13.37 43.51
N THR A 6 21.94 12.45 42.71
CA THR A 6 22.61 12.77 41.45
C THR A 6 21.61 13.29 40.37
N LEU A 7 20.41 12.74 40.35
CA LEU A 7 19.35 13.20 39.44
C LEU A 7 18.85 14.60 39.76
N PHE A 8 18.76 14.91 41.09
CA PHE A 8 18.33 16.22 41.57
C PHE A 8 19.39 17.31 41.30
N LEU A 9 20.67 16.98 41.41
CA LEU A 9 21.78 17.90 41.08
C LEU A 9 21.88 18.19 39.57
N LEU A 10 21.59 17.19 38.74
CA LEU A 10 21.52 17.40 37.27
C LEU A 10 20.33 18.32 36.90
N LEU A 11 19.18 18.18 37.55
CA LEU A 11 18.02 19.03 37.29
C LEU A 11 18.28 20.49 37.72
N LEU A 12 18.97 20.71 38.85
CA LEU A 12 19.36 22.05 39.30
C LEU A 12 20.42 22.70 38.40
N ALA A 13 21.32 21.94 37.82
CA ALA A 13 22.30 22.46 36.87
C ALA A 13 21.62 22.96 35.59
N PHE A 14 20.55 22.28 35.13
CA PHE A 14 19.78 22.73 33.95
C PHE A 14 19.01 24.03 34.24
N ILE A 15 18.46 24.20 35.44
CA ILE A 15 17.73 25.42 35.83
C ILE A 15 18.68 26.60 35.99
N SER A 16 19.89 26.38 36.53
CA SER A 16 20.87 27.46 36.72
C SER A 16 21.47 27.97 35.40
N ASN A 17 21.59 27.12 34.36
CA ASN A 17 22.02 27.57 33.04
C ASN A 17 20.92 28.35 32.30
N ALA A 18 19.64 28.04 32.52
CA ALA A 18 18.55 28.79 31.90
C ALA A 18 18.40 30.21 32.46
N GLN A 19 18.82 30.46 33.72
CA GLN A 19 18.73 31.80 34.30
C GLN A 19 19.93 32.72 33.97
N ARG A 20 21.07 32.17 33.51
CA ARG A 20 22.23 32.99 33.20
C ARG A 20 22.18 33.68 31.84
N THR A 21 21.27 33.29 30.96
CA THR A 21 21.13 33.85 29.60
C THR A 21 20.06 34.94 29.46
N MET A 22 19.39 35.33 30.58
CA MET A 22 18.33 36.37 30.53
C MET A 22 18.83 37.81 30.61
N PHE A 23 20.11 38.07 30.80
CA PHE A 23 20.65 39.44 30.88
C PHE A 23 21.84 39.62 29.94
N GLY A 24 21.56 39.99 28.69
CA GLY A 24 22.58 40.45 27.77
C GLY A 24 22.33 40.10 26.32
N GLY A 25 21.78 41.04 25.56
CA GLY A 25 21.79 41.05 24.10
C GLY A 25 20.64 40.29 23.43
N GLN A 26 19.99 40.94 22.48
CA GLN A 26 18.92 40.39 21.64
C GLN A 26 19.44 39.28 20.72
N ASN A 27 19.84 38.16 21.27
CA ASN A 27 19.94 36.93 20.50
C ASN A 27 18.61 36.17 20.69
N LYS A 28 17.80 36.16 19.63
CA LYS A 28 16.66 35.26 19.51
C LYS A 28 17.13 33.83 19.80
N TYR A 29 16.83 33.32 20.99
CA TYR A 29 17.09 31.93 21.31
C TYR A 29 16.10 31.11 20.46
N VAL A 30 16.59 30.60 19.34
CA VAL A 30 15.89 29.55 18.61
C VAL A 30 16.14 28.30 19.46
N ALA A 31 15.11 27.84 20.19
CA ALA A 31 15.19 26.54 20.83
C ALA A 31 15.59 25.51 19.77
N PRO A 32 16.55 24.60 20.06
CA PRO A 32 16.81 23.53 19.14
C PRO A 32 15.48 22.81 18.89
N GLU A 33 15.04 22.79 17.63
CA GLU A 33 13.90 21.93 17.26
C GLU A 33 14.28 20.54 17.70
N LEU A 34 13.51 20.03 18.67
CA LEU A 34 13.57 18.59 18.97
C LEU A 34 13.37 17.88 17.63
N PRO A 35 14.21 16.91 17.30
CA PRO A 35 14.01 16.15 16.07
C PRO A 35 12.57 15.69 16.08
N ILE A 36 11.80 16.14 15.08
CA ILE A 36 10.44 15.67 14.86
C ILE A 36 10.59 14.16 14.73
N GLN A 37 10.28 13.43 15.79
CA GLN A 37 10.12 11.99 15.73
C GLN A 37 8.96 11.80 14.78
N THR A 38 9.26 11.57 13.50
CA THR A 38 8.24 11.06 12.58
C THR A 38 7.70 9.82 13.25
N PRO A 39 6.39 9.75 13.54
CA PRO A 39 5.82 8.55 14.13
C PRO A 39 6.29 7.37 13.28
N THR A 40 6.97 6.42 13.92
CA THR A 40 7.40 5.20 13.22
C THR A 40 6.12 4.59 12.69
N SER A 41 5.92 4.65 11.37
CA SER A 41 4.67 4.17 10.78
C SER A 41 4.45 2.74 11.24
N ILE A 42 3.25 2.43 11.71
CA ILE A 42 2.88 1.07 12.11
C ILE A 42 3.19 0.07 11.00
N ILE A 43 3.20 0.51 9.75
CA ILE A 43 3.55 -0.31 8.58
C ILE A 43 4.87 -1.05 8.79
N ASN A 44 5.92 -0.35 9.24
CA ASN A 44 7.25 -0.95 9.42
C ASN A 44 7.32 -1.91 10.62
N ASN A 45 6.39 -1.81 11.56
CA ASN A 45 6.33 -2.66 12.75
C ASN A 45 5.31 -3.79 12.60
N THR A 46 4.56 -3.83 11.50
CA THR A 46 3.55 -4.86 11.25
C THR A 46 4.21 -6.09 10.65
N SER A 47 4.17 -7.21 11.35
CA SER A 47 4.74 -8.47 10.87
C SER A 47 4.08 -8.96 9.59
N GLY A 48 4.82 -9.71 8.79
CA GLY A 48 4.31 -10.32 7.56
C GLY A 48 4.27 -9.38 6.35
N LEU A 49 4.81 -8.16 6.44
CA LEU A 49 4.94 -7.26 5.30
C LEU A 49 5.96 -7.82 4.30
N VAL A 50 5.51 -8.07 3.07
CA VAL A 50 6.34 -8.67 2.00
C VAL A 50 6.43 -7.81 0.74
N LEU A 51 5.65 -6.73 0.68
CA LEU A 51 5.76 -5.69 -0.34
C LEU A 51 5.41 -4.34 0.26
N TYR A 52 6.28 -3.36 0.08
CA TYR A 52 6.04 -1.97 0.48
C TYR A 52 6.54 -1.02 -0.61
N LEU A 53 5.61 -0.46 -1.35
CA LEU A 53 5.85 0.49 -2.43
C LEU A 53 5.23 1.83 -2.06
N ASP A 54 6.04 2.86 -1.89
CA ASP A 54 5.59 4.22 -1.55
C ASP A 54 6.17 5.23 -2.54
N ALA A 55 5.33 5.78 -3.40
CA ALA A 55 5.74 6.75 -4.42
C ALA A 55 6.30 8.06 -3.81
N SER A 56 5.98 8.36 -2.57
CA SER A 56 6.47 9.57 -1.87
C SER A 56 7.80 9.35 -1.16
N ASN A 57 8.20 8.10 -0.93
CA ASN A 57 9.45 7.76 -0.26
C ASN A 57 10.59 7.62 -1.28
N PRO A 58 11.64 8.46 -1.23
CA PRO A 58 12.74 8.39 -2.18
C PRO A 58 13.54 7.09 -2.13
N LEU A 59 13.48 6.33 -1.02
CA LEU A 59 14.06 4.99 -0.91
C LEU A 59 13.24 3.95 -1.69
N SER A 60 11.94 4.18 -1.91
CA SER A 60 11.09 3.34 -2.72
C SER A 60 11.07 3.79 -4.18
N TYR A 61 10.91 5.09 -4.44
CA TYR A 61 10.99 5.64 -5.79
C TYR A 61 11.71 6.99 -5.82
N SER A 62 12.81 7.04 -6.57
CA SER A 62 13.67 8.24 -6.66
C SER A 62 13.07 9.40 -7.47
N GLY A 63 11.94 9.17 -8.15
CA GLY A 63 11.29 10.13 -9.05
C GLY A 63 11.60 9.90 -10.53
N SER A 64 12.48 8.96 -10.85
CA SER A 64 12.85 8.59 -12.23
C SER A 64 13.30 7.13 -12.31
N GLY A 65 13.41 6.62 -13.53
CA GLY A 65 13.86 5.25 -13.77
C GLY A 65 12.73 4.25 -13.96
N THR A 66 13.08 2.98 -14.05
CA THR A 66 12.20 1.87 -14.43
C THR A 66 11.96 0.88 -13.28
N THR A 67 12.29 1.26 -12.04
CA THR A 67 12.16 0.39 -10.88
C THR A 67 11.46 1.11 -9.74
N TRP A 68 10.42 0.48 -9.19
CA TRP A 68 9.81 0.85 -7.94
C TRP A 68 10.31 -0.12 -6.87
N LEU A 69 11.17 0.37 -5.99
CA LEU A 69 11.85 -0.45 -5.01
C LEU A 69 10.88 -0.83 -3.88
N ASP A 70 10.80 -2.11 -3.60
CA ASP A 70 10.19 -2.64 -2.40
C ASP A 70 11.08 -2.34 -1.20
N ILE A 71 10.54 -1.65 -0.22
CA ILE A 71 11.21 -1.30 1.04
C ILE A 71 10.72 -2.11 2.24
N SER A 72 10.02 -3.23 2.00
CA SER A 72 9.63 -4.19 3.05
C SER A 72 10.80 -5.00 3.61
N GLY A 73 11.90 -5.07 2.87
CA GLY A 73 13.03 -5.98 3.15
C GLY A 73 12.95 -7.32 2.42
N SER A 74 11.85 -7.62 1.72
CA SER A 74 11.68 -8.87 0.95
C SER A 74 12.29 -8.81 -0.45
N ASN A 75 12.69 -7.62 -0.91
CA ASN A 75 13.27 -7.37 -2.24
C ASN A 75 12.33 -7.73 -3.41
N ASN A 76 11.04 -7.57 -3.23
CA ASN A 76 10.01 -7.77 -4.26
C ASN A 76 9.87 -6.52 -5.13
N HIS A 77 10.97 -6.05 -5.71
CA HIS A 77 11.00 -4.83 -6.53
C HIS A 77 10.14 -4.98 -7.78
N ILE A 78 9.48 -3.89 -8.17
CA ILE A 78 8.67 -3.83 -9.36
C ILE A 78 9.48 -3.15 -10.48
N TYR A 79 9.59 -3.84 -11.60
CA TYR A 79 10.28 -3.36 -12.78
C TYR A 79 9.26 -3.13 -13.90
N TRP A 80 9.45 -2.11 -14.69
CA TRP A 80 8.65 -1.89 -15.89
C TRP A 80 9.52 -1.70 -17.12
N SER A 81 9.00 -2.12 -18.26
CA SER A 81 9.59 -1.83 -19.56
C SER A 81 9.22 -0.42 -20.01
N THR A 82 9.96 0.12 -20.97
CA THR A 82 9.58 1.37 -21.63
C THR A 82 8.28 1.22 -22.41
N PRO A 83 7.37 2.23 -22.38
CA PRO A 83 7.52 3.51 -21.69
C PRO A 83 7.37 3.38 -20.18
N SER A 84 8.16 4.16 -19.44
CA SER A 84 8.08 4.22 -17.97
C SER A 84 6.75 4.80 -17.48
N PRO A 85 6.27 4.44 -16.27
CA PRO A 85 5.15 5.11 -15.64
C PRO A 85 5.44 6.59 -15.48
N GLN A 86 4.38 7.34 -15.41
CA GLN A 86 4.49 8.75 -15.09
C GLN A 86 4.56 8.91 -13.57
N PHE A 87 5.67 9.47 -13.09
CA PHE A 87 5.73 9.99 -11.74
C PHE A 87 5.22 11.43 -11.77
N ILE A 88 4.15 11.69 -11.05
CA ILE A 88 3.51 13.02 -11.00
C ILE A 88 3.21 13.43 -9.56
N ILE A 89 2.94 14.73 -9.39
CA ILE A 89 2.36 15.27 -8.15
C ILE A 89 0.90 15.61 -8.45
N ASP A 90 -0.01 14.91 -7.79
CA ASP A 90 -1.46 15.11 -7.92
C ASP A 90 -2.02 15.64 -6.60
N ASN A 91 -2.48 16.89 -6.58
CA ASN A 91 -2.95 17.59 -5.38
C ASN A 91 -1.96 17.53 -4.18
N GLY A 92 -0.66 17.68 -4.48
CA GLY A 92 0.40 17.62 -3.47
C GLY A 92 0.89 16.19 -3.13
N ILE A 93 0.23 15.17 -3.64
CA ILE A 93 0.56 13.76 -3.39
C ILE A 93 1.44 13.24 -4.53
N LYS A 94 2.60 12.68 -4.19
CA LYS A 94 3.48 12.01 -5.15
C LYS A 94 2.93 10.63 -5.49
N VAL A 95 2.81 10.32 -6.77
CA VAL A 95 2.15 9.09 -7.24
C VAL A 95 2.84 8.53 -8.50
N ILE A 96 2.69 7.23 -8.67
CA ILE A 96 2.90 6.55 -9.95
C ILE A 96 1.55 6.49 -10.66
N LYS A 97 1.47 7.11 -11.85
CA LYS A 97 0.27 7.11 -12.67
C LYS A 97 0.32 5.94 -13.65
N THR A 98 -0.67 5.08 -13.58
CA THR A 98 -0.95 4.05 -14.58
C THR A 98 -1.97 4.57 -15.61
N THR A 99 -2.01 3.98 -16.78
CA THR A 99 -2.98 4.34 -17.83
C THR A 99 -3.61 3.10 -18.42
N ASN A 100 -4.80 3.24 -18.99
CA ASN A 100 -5.50 2.17 -19.70
C ASN A 100 -5.03 1.99 -21.16
N ALA A 101 -3.89 2.56 -21.54
CA ALA A 101 -3.34 2.41 -22.89
C ALA A 101 -2.94 0.96 -23.18
N ILE A 102 -3.02 0.57 -24.45
CA ILE A 102 -2.71 -0.78 -24.97
C ILE A 102 -1.27 -1.24 -24.67
N ASN A 103 -0.39 -0.34 -24.29
CA ASN A 103 0.91 -0.61 -23.69
C ASN A 103 0.93 -0.12 -22.24
N PRO A 104 0.24 -0.82 -21.32
CA PRO A 104 0.27 -0.45 -19.93
C PRO A 104 1.70 -0.59 -19.43
N LEU A 105 1.98 0.19 -18.43
CA LEU A 105 3.15 0.04 -17.62
C LEU A 105 3.19 -1.40 -17.11
N ARG A 106 3.92 -2.22 -17.84
CA ARG A 106 4.17 -3.59 -17.41
C ARG A 106 5.12 -3.51 -16.24
N ALA A 107 4.59 -3.42 -15.02
CA ALA A 107 5.36 -3.76 -13.85
C ALA A 107 5.64 -5.26 -13.94
N MET A 108 6.58 -5.63 -14.78
CA MET A 108 7.02 -7.00 -14.92
C MET A 108 8.12 -7.22 -13.90
N ALA A 109 7.76 -7.97 -12.97
CA ALA A 109 8.60 -8.48 -11.93
C ALA A 109 9.81 -9.26 -12.43
N SER A 110 10.84 -9.20 -11.62
CA SER A 110 11.94 -10.17 -11.68
C SER A 110 11.40 -11.60 -11.51
N THR A 111 12.17 -12.56 -11.93
CA THR A 111 11.78 -13.96 -12.03
C THR A 111 11.47 -14.67 -10.71
N THR A 112 11.69 -14.05 -9.56
CA THR A 112 11.46 -14.66 -8.26
C THR A 112 11.01 -13.61 -7.23
N TYR A 113 9.89 -13.87 -6.57
CA TYR A 113 9.42 -13.10 -5.43
C TYR A 113 9.58 -13.88 -4.14
N ASN A 114 9.94 -13.16 -3.08
CA ASN A 114 10.21 -13.75 -1.78
C ASN A 114 8.99 -13.63 -0.87
N ASN A 115 8.71 -14.72 -0.14
CA ASN A 115 7.71 -14.75 0.93
C ASN A 115 6.26 -14.41 0.52
N LEU A 116 5.94 -14.42 -0.78
CA LEU A 116 4.55 -14.26 -1.21
C LEU A 116 3.71 -15.50 -0.81
N PRO A 117 2.45 -15.30 -0.39
CA PRO A 117 1.59 -16.41 -0.04
C PRO A 117 1.28 -17.29 -1.24
N LEU A 118 1.23 -18.60 -1.00
CA LEU A 118 0.92 -19.64 -2.00
C LEU A 118 -0.38 -20.35 -1.65
N GLY A 119 -1.10 -20.81 -2.65
CA GLY A 119 -2.35 -21.56 -2.48
C GLY A 119 -3.37 -20.77 -1.66
N ASN A 120 -3.98 -21.41 -0.68
CA ASN A 120 -4.94 -20.82 0.27
C ASN A 120 -4.29 -20.09 1.46
N SER A 121 -3.00 -19.76 1.39
CA SER A 121 -2.38 -19.03 2.48
C SER A 121 -3.04 -17.67 2.68
N PRO A 122 -3.19 -17.24 3.94
CA PRO A 122 -3.78 -15.94 4.23
C PRO A 122 -2.92 -14.79 3.68
N TYR A 123 -3.57 -13.71 3.30
CA TYR A 123 -2.89 -12.49 2.85
C TYR A 123 -3.69 -11.24 3.20
N THR A 124 -3.03 -10.10 3.06
CA THR A 124 -3.65 -8.77 3.07
C THR A 124 -3.02 -7.91 2.00
N ALA A 125 -3.84 -7.27 1.19
CA ALA A 125 -3.43 -6.27 0.22
C ALA A 125 -4.03 -4.93 0.57
N ILE A 126 -3.23 -3.86 0.47
CA ILE A 126 -3.66 -2.49 0.78
C ILE A 126 -3.18 -1.56 -0.32
N ALA A 127 -4.00 -0.59 -0.71
CA ALA A 127 -3.58 0.53 -1.55
C ALA A 127 -4.19 1.85 -1.11
N PHE A 128 -3.39 2.91 -1.25
CA PHE A 128 -3.86 4.30 -1.30
C PHE A 128 -3.73 4.76 -2.74
N PHE A 129 -4.83 5.04 -3.39
CA PHE A 129 -4.85 5.40 -4.81
C PHE A 129 -6.07 6.25 -5.14
N LYS A 130 -6.03 6.88 -6.31
CA LYS A 130 -7.19 7.55 -6.92
C LYS A 130 -7.41 6.93 -8.28
N PRO A 131 -8.53 6.23 -8.53
CA PRO A 131 -8.86 5.75 -9.86
C PRO A 131 -9.17 6.93 -10.77
N ASN A 132 -8.67 6.90 -12.02
CA ASN A 132 -9.04 7.85 -13.06
C ASN A 132 -10.22 7.34 -13.90
N THR A 133 -10.61 6.08 -13.71
CA THR A 133 -11.80 5.45 -14.29
C THR A 133 -12.46 4.53 -13.27
N THR A 134 -13.77 4.44 -13.31
CA THR A 134 -14.57 3.57 -12.43
C THR A 134 -15.26 2.45 -13.21
N THR A 135 -14.88 2.23 -14.47
CA THR A 135 -15.42 1.13 -15.27
C THR A 135 -15.05 -0.23 -14.67
N SER A 136 -15.94 -1.19 -14.83
CA SER A 136 -15.77 -2.56 -14.34
C SER A 136 -14.51 -3.23 -14.89
N TYR A 137 -14.03 -4.21 -14.16
CA TYR A 137 -12.90 -5.08 -14.53
C TYR A 137 -11.60 -4.28 -14.74
N ARG A 138 -11.13 -3.62 -13.67
CA ARG A 138 -9.85 -2.91 -13.62
C ARG A 138 -9.03 -3.44 -12.46
N TRP A 139 -7.86 -3.99 -12.76
CA TRP A 139 -7.00 -4.61 -11.75
C TRP A 139 -5.90 -3.66 -11.32
N LEU A 140 -5.85 -3.39 -10.00
CA LEU A 140 -4.82 -2.56 -9.39
C LEU A 140 -3.61 -3.41 -8.98
N LEU A 141 -3.87 -4.56 -8.34
CA LEU A 141 -2.85 -5.48 -7.87
C LEU A 141 -3.25 -6.90 -8.23
N SER A 142 -2.31 -7.63 -8.80
CA SER A 142 -2.46 -9.06 -9.12
C SER A 142 -1.21 -9.80 -8.67
N VAL A 143 -1.39 -11.00 -8.10
CA VAL A 143 -0.31 -11.86 -7.62
C VAL A 143 -0.51 -13.26 -8.17
N GLY A 144 0.52 -13.83 -8.80
CA GLY A 144 0.47 -15.15 -9.39
C GLY A 144 1.41 -15.33 -10.59
N PRO A 145 1.29 -16.40 -11.37
CA PRO A 145 2.26 -16.76 -12.44
C PRO A 145 2.32 -15.76 -13.59
N GLY A 146 1.41 -14.80 -13.69
CA GLY A 146 1.47 -13.74 -14.70
C GLY A 146 1.41 -14.25 -16.15
N ASP A 147 0.91 -15.47 -16.33
CA ASP A 147 0.56 -15.99 -17.65
C ASP A 147 -0.80 -15.42 -18.07
N ASN A 148 -1.03 -15.35 -19.38
CA ASN A 148 -2.24 -14.76 -19.97
C ASN A 148 -3.52 -15.52 -19.63
N SER A 149 -3.43 -16.57 -18.85
CA SER A 149 -4.56 -17.38 -18.50
C SER A 149 -5.13 -16.92 -17.16
N CYS A 150 -6.34 -16.37 -17.18
CA CYS A 150 -7.22 -16.41 -16.01
C CYS A 150 -7.52 -17.90 -15.65
N GLY A 151 -6.55 -18.77 -15.82
CA GLY A 151 -6.65 -20.22 -15.67
C GLY A 151 -6.67 -20.69 -14.21
N GLY A 152 -7.09 -19.85 -13.29
CA GLY A 152 -7.32 -20.26 -11.90
C GLY A 152 -6.10 -20.20 -10.99
N THR A 153 -5.03 -19.53 -11.39
CA THR A 153 -3.76 -19.52 -10.65
C THR A 153 -3.32 -18.13 -10.14
N GLN A 154 -4.13 -17.10 -10.38
CA GLN A 154 -3.83 -15.72 -9.95
C GLN A 154 -4.87 -15.22 -8.95
N ILE A 155 -4.41 -14.46 -7.96
CA ILE A 155 -5.26 -13.65 -7.11
C ILE A 155 -5.22 -12.19 -7.55
N HIS A 156 -6.35 -11.54 -7.47
CA HIS A 156 -6.52 -10.11 -7.77
C HIS A 156 -7.04 -9.40 -6.51
N PRO A 157 -6.20 -9.23 -5.51
CA PRO A 157 -6.66 -8.78 -4.21
C PRO A 157 -7.21 -7.35 -4.21
N LEU A 158 -6.86 -6.55 -5.22
CA LEU A 158 -7.34 -5.17 -5.34
C LEU A 158 -7.75 -4.88 -6.79
N CYS A 159 -9.05 -4.66 -7.01
CA CYS A 159 -9.58 -4.31 -8.33
C CYS A 159 -10.89 -3.48 -8.22
N ILE A 160 -11.33 -2.94 -9.35
CA ILE A 160 -12.71 -2.51 -9.56
C ILE A 160 -13.38 -3.63 -10.34
N GLY A 161 -14.23 -4.39 -9.70
CA GLY A 161 -14.87 -5.57 -10.24
C GLY A 161 -16.17 -5.30 -11.00
N ALA A 162 -17.03 -6.31 -11.07
CA ALA A 162 -18.34 -6.20 -11.70
C ALA A 162 -19.17 -5.08 -11.07
N GLY A 163 -19.91 -4.34 -11.90
CA GLY A 163 -20.72 -3.21 -11.43
C GLY A 163 -19.92 -1.98 -11.00
N GLY A 164 -18.62 -1.91 -11.32
CA GLY A 164 -17.78 -0.75 -10.97
C GLY A 164 -17.57 -0.59 -9.47
N LYS A 165 -17.49 -1.67 -8.70
CA LYS A 165 -17.29 -1.66 -7.25
C LYS A 165 -15.90 -2.15 -6.88
N TYR A 166 -15.36 -1.70 -5.73
CA TYR A 166 -14.13 -2.30 -5.20
C TYR A 166 -14.34 -3.79 -4.96
N SER A 167 -13.37 -4.57 -5.36
CA SER A 167 -13.45 -6.02 -5.32
C SER A 167 -12.10 -6.64 -5.04
N GLY A 168 -12.11 -7.84 -4.50
CA GLY A 168 -11.01 -8.76 -4.48
C GLY A 168 -11.42 -10.09 -5.11
N GLY A 169 -10.56 -11.08 -5.13
CA GLY A 169 -10.88 -12.42 -5.58
C GLY A 169 -9.79 -13.11 -6.39
N SER A 170 -10.17 -14.21 -7.03
CA SER A 170 -9.31 -14.96 -7.94
C SER A 170 -9.87 -14.96 -9.36
N CYS A 171 -9.00 -14.90 -10.36
CA CYS A 171 -9.36 -15.13 -11.74
C CYS A 171 -9.21 -16.62 -12.08
N GLY A 172 -10.22 -17.20 -12.67
CA GLY A 172 -10.21 -18.59 -13.16
C GLY A 172 -11.38 -19.38 -12.63
N GLY A 173 -12.14 -19.98 -13.55
CA GLY A 173 -13.20 -21.02 -13.47
C GLY A 173 -14.10 -21.18 -12.25
N LEU A 174 -13.80 -20.56 -11.15
CA LEU A 174 -14.44 -20.70 -9.86
C LEU A 174 -14.86 -19.35 -9.26
N GLY A 175 -14.90 -18.33 -10.08
CA GLY A 175 -15.21 -16.92 -9.86
C GLY A 175 -16.17 -16.54 -8.73
N THR A 176 -15.68 -16.55 -7.53
CA THR A 176 -16.32 -15.81 -6.45
C THR A 176 -15.60 -14.47 -6.27
N TRP A 177 -16.17 -13.44 -6.86
CA TRP A 177 -15.73 -12.08 -6.62
C TRP A 177 -16.40 -11.56 -5.35
N SER A 178 -15.60 -11.09 -4.41
CA SER A 178 -16.12 -10.33 -3.29
C SER A 178 -16.24 -8.87 -3.71
N ASN A 179 -17.46 -8.38 -3.91
CA ASN A 179 -17.71 -7.00 -4.32
C ASN A 179 -18.04 -6.13 -3.11
N SER A 180 -17.41 -4.97 -3.03
CA SER A 180 -17.86 -3.91 -2.15
C SER A 180 -19.27 -3.47 -2.58
N SER A 181 -20.21 -3.45 -1.65
CA SER A 181 -21.60 -3.09 -1.96
C SER A 181 -21.98 -1.69 -1.52
N GLY A 182 -21.25 -1.11 -0.56
CA GLY A 182 -21.59 0.16 0.06
C GLY A 182 -20.92 1.36 -0.61
N VAL A 183 -19.67 1.19 -1.06
CA VAL A 183 -18.86 2.30 -1.57
C VAL A 183 -18.71 2.24 -3.08
N THR A 184 -19.09 3.32 -3.75
CA THR A 184 -18.86 3.51 -5.18
C THR A 184 -17.52 4.22 -5.37
N PRO A 185 -16.61 3.71 -6.19
CA PRO A 185 -15.37 4.39 -6.54
C PRO A 185 -15.63 5.77 -7.12
N THR A 186 -14.77 6.73 -6.79
CA THR A 186 -14.80 8.09 -7.32
C THR A 186 -13.48 8.41 -8.00
N THR A 187 -13.51 9.22 -9.06
CA THR A 187 -12.30 9.69 -9.76
C THR A 187 -11.75 10.99 -9.19
N THR A 188 -12.38 11.56 -8.17
CA THR A 188 -12.08 12.91 -7.66
C THR A 188 -11.21 12.91 -6.39
N SER A 189 -11.20 11.80 -5.64
CA SER A 189 -10.50 11.72 -4.35
C SER A 189 -9.69 10.44 -4.23
N TYR A 190 -8.65 10.50 -3.41
CA TYR A 190 -7.92 9.31 -2.98
C TYR A 190 -8.78 8.46 -2.07
N VAL A 191 -8.51 7.18 -2.09
CA VAL A 191 -9.19 6.17 -1.28
C VAL A 191 -8.16 5.21 -0.71
N PHE A 192 -8.44 4.71 0.48
CA PHE A 192 -7.82 3.53 1.04
C PHE A 192 -8.71 2.33 0.77
N VAL A 193 -8.17 1.31 0.14
CA VAL A 193 -8.83 0.02 0.00
C VAL A 193 -7.91 -1.06 0.54
N ALA A 194 -8.44 -1.94 1.38
CA ALA A 194 -7.75 -3.12 1.84
C ALA A 194 -8.61 -4.36 1.61
N THR A 195 -7.96 -5.46 1.25
CA THR A 195 -8.58 -6.78 1.16
C THR A 195 -7.78 -7.74 2.01
N THR A 196 -8.44 -8.43 2.92
CA THR A 196 -7.85 -9.53 3.68
C THR A 196 -8.44 -10.85 3.22
N PHE A 197 -7.63 -11.90 3.26
CA PHE A 197 -8.07 -13.26 3.03
C PHE A 197 -7.53 -14.18 4.13
N GLY A 198 -8.41 -14.98 4.70
CA GLY A 198 -8.10 -16.00 5.70
C GLY A 198 -9.29 -16.93 5.91
N ASN A 199 -9.05 -18.18 6.21
CA ASN A 199 -10.10 -19.19 6.47
C ASN A 199 -11.20 -19.22 5.39
N ASN A 200 -10.80 -19.17 4.11
CA ASN A 200 -11.72 -19.10 2.96
C ASN A 200 -12.70 -17.91 2.99
N THR A 201 -12.37 -16.88 3.75
CA THR A 201 -13.17 -15.65 3.81
C THR A 201 -12.34 -14.50 3.28
N GLU A 202 -12.92 -13.72 2.37
CA GLU A 202 -12.35 -12.47 1.91
C GLU A 202 -13.14 -11.31 2.51
N THR A 203 -12.40 -10.33 3.02
CA THR A 203 -12.99 -9.15 3.64
C THR A 203 -12.42 -7.89 3.02
N ILE A 204 -13.30 -6.97 2.62
CA ILE A 204 -12.95 -5.69 2.01
C ILE A 204 -13.18 -4.57 3.02
N TYR A 205 -12.22 -3.69 3.11
CA TYR A 205 -12.27 -2.45 3.90
C TYR A 205 -12.09 -1.26 2.99
N VAL A 206 -12.90 -0.22 3.21
CA VAL A 206 -12.78 1.06 2.50
C VAL A 206 -12.64 2.16 3.54
N ASN A 207 -11.61 2.98 3.39
CA ASN A 207 -11.28 4.05 4.32
C ASN A 207 -11.25 3.57 5.79
N GLY A 208 -10.59 2.42 6.01
CA GLY A 208 -10.39 1.83 7.33
C GLY A 208 -11.59 1.12 7.95
N ASN A 209 -12.75 1.17 7.30
CA ASN A 209 -13.99 0.56 7.79
C ASN A 209 -14.29 -0.74 7.04
N LEU A 210 -14.81 -1.72 7.74
CA LEU A 210 -15.36 -2.93 7.12
C LEU A 210 -16.46 -2.54 6.15
N ASP A 211 -16.35 -2.95 4.89
CA ASP A 211 -17.37 -2.73 3.87
C ASP A 211 -18.11 -4.03 3.55
N LYS A 212 -17.37 -5.09 3.28
CA LYS A 212 -17.98 -6.39 2.95
C LYS A 212 -17.09 -7.55 3.38
N SER A 213 -17.71 -8.64 3.80
CA SER A 213 -17.07 -9.94 4.00
C SER A 213 -17.87 -11.02 3.28
N ALA A 214 -17.18 -11.95 2.64
CA ALA A 214 -17.82 -13.07 1.93
C ALA A 214 -16.96 -14.33 2.05
N SER A 215 -17.62 -15.47 2.31
CA SER A 215 -16.97 -16.76 2.22
C SER A 215 -16.79 -17.16 0.76
N LEU A 216 -15.59 -17.57 0.41
CA LEU A 216 -15.28 -18.10 -0.91
C LEU A 216 -15.52 -19.60 -0.91
N SER A 217 -16.39 -20.06 -1.80
CA SER A 217 -16.82 -21.46 -1.86
C SER A 217 -15.73 -22.43 -2.34
N ASN A 218 -14.65 -21.90 -2.88
CA ASN A 218 -13.57 -22.67 -3.49
C ASN A 218 -12.21 -22.13 -3.08
N ASN A 219 -11.23 -23.02 -3.05
CA ASN A 219 -9.84 -22.65 -2.80
C ASN A 219 -9.38 -21.62 -3.81
N ILE A 220 -8.65 -20.60 -3.34
CA ILE A 220 -7.95 -19.69 -4.23
C ILE A 220 -6.70 -20.43 -4.73
N PRO A 221 -6.66 -20.84 -5.98
CA PRO A 221 -5.51 -21.57 -6.50
C PRO A 221 -4.40 -20.60 -6.89
N ASN A 222 -3.68 -20.07 -5.92
CA ASN A 222 -2.41 -19.41 -6.16
C ASN A 222 -1.30 -20.45 -6.06
N THR A 223 -1.13 -21.25 -7.11
CA THR A 223 -0.19 -22.38 -7.07
C THR A 223 1.27 -22.00 -7.29
N ALA A 224 1.53 -20.79 -7.78
CA ALA A 224 2.89 -20.28 -7.95
C ALA A 224 2.87 -18.73 -7.88
N ALA A 225 3.17 -18.16 -6.72
CA ALA A 225 3.35 -16.72 -6.59
C ALA A 225 4.73 -16.32 -7.13
N ASN A 226 4.85 -16.17 -8.42
CA ASN A 226 6.12 -15.80 -9.06
C ASN A 226 6.10 -14.42 -9.70
N LYS A 227 4.97 -13.69 -9.64
CA LYS A 227 4.87 -12.32 -10.15
C LYS A 227 3.90 -11.47 -9.34
N VAL A 228 4.21 -10.18 -9.24
CA VAL A 228 3.29 -9.13 -8.79
C VAL A 228 3.08 -8.19 -9.97
N CYS A 229 1.83 -7.93 -10.35
CA CYS A 229 1.48 -7.00 -11.40
C CYS A 229 0.70 -5.82 -10.80
N ILE A 230 1.05 -4.60 -11.18
CA ILE A 230 0.40 -3.38 -10.71
C ILE A 230 -0.22 -2.65 -11.89
N GLY A 231 -1.51 -2.33 -11.77
CA GLY A 231 -2.27 -1.68 -12.82
C GLY A 231 -2.59 -2.58 -14.01
N TRP A 232 -2.32 -3.89 -13.91
CA TRP A 232 -2.39 -4.79 -15.04
C TRP A 232 -2.58 -6.27 -14.65
N VAL A 233 -3.11 -7.07 -15.57
CA VAL A 233 -3.36 -8.51 -15.31
C VAL A 233 -2.99 -9.44 -16.47
N ARG A 234 -2.93 -8.94 -17.73
CA ARG A 234 -2.81 -9.82 -18.91
C ARG A 234 -1.93 -9.23 -20.01
N ASP A 235 -1.16 -10.11 -20.66
CA ASP A 235 -0.29 -9.77 -21.81
C ASP A 235 -1.03 -9.55 -23.14
N ASP A 236 -2.36 -9.83 -23.20
CA ASP A 236 -3.14 -9.84 -24.45
C ASP A 236 -3.75 -8.49 -24.84
N GLY A 237 -3.46 -7.42 -24.14
CA GLY A 237 -3.96 -6.09 -24.48
C GLY A 237 -5.47 -5.88 -24.27
N ALA A 238 -6.14 -6.74 -23.52
CA ALA A 238 -7.61 -6.76 -23.40
C ALA A 238 -8.24 -5.60 -22.61
N GLY A 239 -7.58 -4.47 -22.47
CA GLY A 239 -8.19 -3.21 -21.97
C GLY A 239 -8.65 -3.25 -20.50
N VAL A 240 -8.17 -4.19 -19.71
CA VAL A 240 -8.55 -4.41 -18.29
C VAL A 240 -7.60 -3.75 -17.30
N ASN A 241 -6.76 -2.85 -17.78
CA ASN A 241 -5.75 -2.18 -16.98
C ASN A 241 -6.39 -1.09 -16.12
N MET A 242 -5.87 -0.90 -14.91
CA MET A 242 -6.27 0.19 -14.04
C MET A 242 -5.64 1.50 -14.53
N ASP A 243 -6.47 2.50 -14.80
CA ASP A 243 -6.02 3.88 -14.93
C ASP A 243 -6.19 4.54 -13.56
N ALA A 244 -5.08 4.81 -12.90
CA ALA A 244 -5.07 5.32 -11.53
C ALA A 244 -3.81 6.11 -11.19
N ASN A 245 -3.91 6.97 -10.20
CA ASN A 245 -2.80 7.60 -9.49
C ASN A 245 -2.54 6.80 -8.21
N ILE A 246 -1.44 6.06 -8.16
CA ILE A 246 -1.12 5.12 -7.08
C ILE A 246 -0.08 5.75 -6.17
N ALA A 247 -0.43 5.96 -4.91
CA ALA A 247 0.45 6.57 -3.92
C ALA A 247 1.21 5.52 -3.10
N LEU A 248 0.53 4.42 -2.71
CA LEU A 248 1.10 3.39 -1.85
C LEU A 248 0.45 2.04 -2.12
N ILE A 249 1.26 0.98 -2.11
CA ILE A 249 0.82 -0.42 -2.11
C ILE A 249 1.55 -1.18 -1.02
N LEU A 250 0.80 -1.96 -0.23
CA LEU A 250 1.32 -2.90 0.76
C LEU A 250 0.75 -4.29 0.48
N PHE A 251 1.57 -5.31 0.73
CA PHE A 251 1.13 -6.69 0.70
C PHE A 251 1.73 -7.46 1.89
N PHE A 252 0.88 -8.17 2.60
CA PHE A 252 1.26 -8.98 3.75
C PHE A 252 0.96 -10.45 3.47
N ASN A 253 1.82 -11.35 3.94
CA ASN A 253 1.63 -12.79 3.84
C ASN A 253 0.84 -13.36 5.03
N ARG A 254 -0.05 -12.57 5.59
CA ARG A 254 -1.01 -12.95 6.63
C ARG A 254 -2.27 -12.10 6.54
N GLU A 255 -3.32 -12.58 7.16
CA GLU A 255 -4.52 -11.79 7.41
C GLU A 255 -4.23 -10.76 8.50
N LEU A 256 -4.47 -9.48 8.22
CA LEU A 256 -4.47 -8.40 9.20
C LEU A 256 -5.84 -8.34 9.88
N SER A 257 -5.83 -8.03 11.17
CA SER A 257 -7.05 -7.73 11.92
C SER A 257 -7.67 -6.40 11.49
N ALA A 258 -8.96 -6.22 11.73
CA ALA A 258 -9.66 -4.96 11.50
C ALA A 258 -9.00 -3.78 12.24
N ALA A 259 -8.45 -4.01 13.42
CA ALA A 259 -7.74 -2.99 14.20
C ALA A 259 -6.43 -2.55 13.52
N GLU A 260 -5.65 -3.50 12.97
CA GLU A 260 -4.44 -3.18 12.21
C GLU A 260 -4.76 -2.42 10.92
N ILE A 261 -5.81 -2.81 10.18
CA ILE A 261 -6.29 -2.11 8.99
C ILE A 261 -6.71 -0.67 9.33
N SER A 262 -7.51 -0.50 10.38
CA SER A 262 -7.96 0.83 10.83
C SER A 262 -6.79 1.71 11.28
N GLN A 263 -5.78 1.14 11.93
CA GLN A 263 -4.60 1.88 12.37
C GLN A 263 -3.74 2.31 11.16
N ILE A 264 -3.49 1.41 10.18
CA ILE A 264 -2.75 1.75 8.96
C ILE A 264 -3.46 2.89 8.21
N TYR A 265 -4.80 2.82 8.10
CA TYR A 265 -5.59 3.90 7.51
C TYR A 265 -5.42 5.21 8.28
N SER A 266 -5.64 5.20 9.58
CA SER A 266 -5.61 6.35 10.48
C SER A 266 -4.26 7.08 10.43
N ASP A 267 -3.16 6.33 10.42
CA ASP A 267 -1.80 6.89 10.39
C ASP A 267 -1.45 7.54 9.05
N ASN A 268 -2.16 7.16 7.98
CA ASN A 268 -1.79 7.58 6.62
C ASN A 268 -2.84 8.46 5.93
N LYS A 269 -4.09 8.50 6.39
CA LYS A 269 -5.18 9.22 5.70
C LYS A 269 -4.88 10.69 5.43
N ALA A 270 -4.26 11.38 6.40
CA ALA A 270 -3.90 12.80 6.24
C ALA A 270 -2.86 13.03 5.14
N LYS A 271 -1.89 12.11 4.99
CA LYS A 271 -0.87 12.14 3.94
C LYS A 271 -1.48 12.09 2.54
N TYR A 272 -2.62 11.45 2.39
CA TYR A 272 -3.29 11.25 1.10
C TYR A 272 -4.59 12.05 0.96
N ASN A 273 -4.78 13.07 1.80
CA ASN A 273 -5.97 13.95 1.77
C ASN A 273 -7.29 13.16 1.80
N ILE A 274 -7.35 12.08 2.56
CA ILE A 274 -8.57 11.30 2.78
C ILE A 274 -9.21 11.81 4.08
N ASN A 275 -10.43 12.33 3.97
CA ASN A 275 -11.21 12.89 5.07
C ASN A 275 -12.09 11.83 5.74
#